data_22d76e178dc54f6ed164b824be689860
#
_entry.id   22d76e178dc54f6ed164b824be689860
#
_cell.length_a   1.000
_cell.length_b   1.000
_cell.length_c   1.000
_cell.angle_alpha   90.00
_cell.angle_beta   90.00
_cell.angle_gamma   90.00
#
_symmetry.space_group_name_H-M   'P 1'
#
loop_
_entity.id
_entity.type
_entity.pdbx_description
1 polymer ?
#
loop_
_entity_poly.entity_id
_entity_poly.type
_entity_poly.pdbx_seq_one_letter_code
_entity_poly.pdbx_strand_id
1 'polypeptide(L)'
;MRANNMTPETTETFIVRVACGFTSAALILLFLLLVAGTSSFAQVSQPRRFSSPGEAGEALFQAAQKADEPALEAILGAGKEVTSSSDEEEDKLEREQFTKKYQEMHRLVQEPDGSTVLYVGAENWPFPIPLASKNGEWYFDSDQGKQEILFRRIGENETTAIEVCEEFAMANNARAAKAASYDPITQFAESLASAGTANADNKESTPFHGYYFRIVANNSASQESGRSKRHRGLILVAYPAEYQASGVKTFVVTWRGTVFEKDLGPDTTTVAPQIKARTDSSWLPAASS
;
A
#
# COMPACT_ATOMS: atom_id res chain seq x y z
N MET A 1 -65.27 -42.07 43.83
CA MET A 1 -65.28 -41.23 45.04
C MET A 1 -64.53 -39.97 44.65
N ARG A 2 -65.28 -38.89 44.36
CA ARG A 2 -65.52 -37.73 45.25
C ARG A 2 -64.23 -37.10 45.68
N ALA A 3 -63.93 -35.80 45.54
CA ALA A 3 -64.70 -34.55 45.32
C ALA A 3 -63.64 -33.46 45.08
N ASN A 4 -63.94 -32.50 44.16
CA ASN A 4 -64.40 -31.14 44.46
C ASN A 4 -63.51 -30.36 45.45
N ASN A 5 -62.91 -29.25 45.02
CA ASN A 5 -63.44 -27.88 45.22
C ASN A 5 -62.37 -26.90 44.72
N MET A 6 -62.70 -26.06 43.74
CA MET A 6 -63.30 -24.70 43.91
C MET A 6 -62.31 -23.63 44.39
N THR A 7 -62.14 -22.72 43.48
CA THR A 7 -61.59 -21.33 43.55
C THR A 7 -62.10 -20.55 44.81
N PRO A 8 -61.41 -19.41 45.13
CA PRO A 8 -61.95 -18.19 44.54
C PRO A 8 -60.88 -17.14 44.07
N GLU A 9 -61.32 -16.45 43.01
CA GLU A 9 -60.98 -15.05 42.73
C GLU A 9 -61.06 -14.20 44.00
N THR A 10 -60.18 -13.19 44.05
CA THR A 10 -60.63 -11.79 44.17
C THR A 10 -59.44 -10.84 44.26
N THR A 11 -59.52 -9.87 43.37
CA THR A 11 -59.16 -8.42 43.63
C THR A 11 -57.79 -8.06 44.15
N GLU A 12 -56.91 -7.68 43.22
CA GLU A 12 -56.08 -6.49 43.40
C GLU A 12 -55.74 -5.88 42.02
N THR A 13 -56.77 -5.41 41.34
CA THR A 13 -56.67 -4.40 40.27
C THR A 13 -57.07 -3.09 40.87
N PHE A 14 -56.17 -2.23 41.29
CA PHE A 14 -56.40 -0.77 41.32
C PHE A 14 -55.31 0.05 41.98
N ILE A 15 -54.00 -0.17 41.80
CA ILE A 15 -52.98 0.84 42.21
C ILE A 15 -51.75 0.75 41.30
N VAL A 16 -51.85 0.70 39.99
CA VAL A 16 -50.71 0.93 39.11
C VAL A 16 -51.13 1.69 37.85
N ARG A 17 -51.77 2.84 38.04
CA ARG A 17 -52.15 3.69 36.90
C ARG A 17 -51.88 5.19 37.04
N VAL A 18 -51.06 5.64 38.01
CA VAL A 18 -50.75 7.08 38.11
C VAL A 18 -49.27 7.39 38.22
N ALA A 19 -48.35 6.41 38.13
CA ALA A 19 -46.92 6.68 38.23
C ALA A 19 -46.13 6.54 36.92
N CYS A 20 -46.78 6.45 35.75
CA CYS A 20 -46.10 6.21 34.47
C CYS A 20 -46.13 7.39 33.49
N GLY A 21 -46.38 8.60 33.99
CA GLY A 21 -46.55 9.81 33.17
C GLY A 21 -45.37 10.80 33.15
N PHE A 22 -44.39 10.68 34.04
CA PHE A 22 -43.35 11.69 34.14
C PHE A 22 -41.87 11.20 33.97
N THR A 23 -41.65 9.89 33.80
CA THR A 23 -40.30 9.37 33.67
C THR A 23 -39.84 9.16 32.22
N SER A 24 -40.79 9.09 31.28
CA SER A 24 -40.45 8.83 29.85
C SER A 24 -39.91 10.06 29.13
N ALA A 25 -40.35 11.27 29.50
CA ALA A 25 -39.90 12.49 28.85
C ALA A 25 -38.45 12.88 29.29
N ALA A 26 -38.09 12.62 30.55
CA ALA A 26 -36.76 12.91 31.08
C ALA A 26 -35.71 11.91 30.56
N LEU A 27 -36.07 10.63 30.37
CA LEU A 27 -35.19 9.60 29.79
C LEU A 27 -34.98 9.78 28.28
N ILE A 28 -35.98 10.24 27.54
CA ILE A 28 -35.86 10.55 26.12
C ILE A 28 -34.98 11.79 25.91
N LEU A 29 -35.08 12.81 26.78
CA LEU A 29 -34.23 13.98 26.71
C LEU A 29 -32.78 13.68 27.09
N LEU A 30 -32.54 12.78 28.05
CA LEU A 30 -31.20 12.33 28.42
C LEU A 30 -30.58 11.44 27.33
N PHE A 31 -31.37 10.63 26.63
CA PHE A 31 -30.89 9.82 25.51
C PHE A 31 -30.60 10.65 24.26
N LEU A 32 -31.37 11.71 24.00
CA LEU A 32 -31.11 12.68 22.94
C LEU A 32 -29.87 13.53 23.21
N LEU A 33 -29.54 13.82 24.44
CA LEU A 33 -28.30 14.52 24.83
C LEU A 33 -27.05 13.61 24.75
N LEU A 34 -27.21 12.28 24.94
CA LEU A 34 -26.11 11.30 24.80
C LEU A 34 -25.80 10.93 23.36
N VAL A 35 -26.74 11.09 22.43
CA VAL A 35 -26.52 10.85 20.99
C VAL A 35 -25.96 12.09 20.27
N ALA A 36 -26.03 13.30 20.88
CA ALA A 36 -25.48 14.52 20.31
C ALA A 36 -23.96 14.70 20.56
N GLY A 37 -23.28 13.72 21.13
CA GLY A 37 -21.91 13.89 21.60
C GLY A 37 -20.94 12.81 21.18
N THR A 38 -20.87 12.37 19.94
CA THR A 38 -19.62 11.80 19.36
C THR A 38 -19.69 11.73 17.83
N SER A 39 -19.92 12.86 17.18
CA SER A 39 -19.33 13.03 15.87
C SER A 39 -17.89 13.46 16.10
N SER A 40 -17.03 12.52 16.43
CA SER A 40 -15.61 12.68 16.15
C SER A 40 -15.49 12.67 14.63
N PHE A 41 -15.79 13.80 14.00
CA PHE A 41 -15.21 14.09 12.72
C PHE A 41 -13.70 14.00 12.96
N ALA A 42 -13.03 13.05 12.33
CA ALA A 42 -11.60 13.10 12.17
C ALA A 42 -11.33 14.50 11.60
N GLN A 43 -10.85 15.38 12.44
CA GLN A 43 -10.52 16.74 12.07
C GLN A 43 -9.32 16.58 11.16
N VAL A 44 -9.54 16.64 9.84
CA VAL A 44 -8.45 16.76 8.87
C VAL A 44 -7.69 18.01 9.33
N SER A 45 -6.54 17.78 9.97
CA SER A 45 -5.74 18.88 10.48
C SER A 45 -5.28 19.69 9.29
N GLN A 46 -5.69 20.95 9.25
CA GLN A 46 -5.26 21.86 8.19
C GLN A 46 -3.74 21.99 8.24
N PRO A 47 -3.04 21.90 7.09
CA PRO A 47 -1.60 22.05 7.09
C PRO A 47 -1.17 23.40 7.65
N ARG A 48 -0.05 23.42 8.34
CA ARG A 48 0.55 24.64 8.89
C ARG A 48 0.79 25.66 7.77
N ARG A 49 0.53 26.93 8.08
CA ARG A 49 0.72 28.06 7.16
C ARG A 49 2.05 28.74 7.42
N PHE A 50 2.68 29.25 6.35
CA PHE A 50 3.97 29.89 6.35
C PHE A 50 3.92 31.20 5.55
N SER A 51 4.78 32.15 5.88
CA SER A 51 4.87 33.43 5.17
C SER A 51 5.59 33.31 3.83
N SER A 52 6.37 32.26 3.64
CA SER A 52 7.10 32.00 2.40
C SER A 52 7.35 30.52 2.18
N PRO A 53 7.60 30.08 0.92
CA PRO A 53 7.97 28.69 0.66
C PRO A 53 9.33 28.30 1.27
N GLY A 54 10.24 29.27 1.45
CA GLY A 54 11.52 29.04 2.14
C GLY A 54 11.33 28.73 3.61
N GLU A 55 10.45 29.45 4.32
CA GLU A 55 10.11 29.15 5.71
C GLU A 55 9.49 27.76 5.85
N ALA A 56 8.62 27.38 4.92
CA ALA A 56 7.99 26.07 4.91
C ALA A 56 9.02 24.94 4.71
N GLY A 57 9.93 25.07 3.76
CA GLY A 57 11.00 24.10 3.51
C GLY A 57 11.94 23.96 4.69
N GLU A 58 12.35 25.08 5.31
CA GLU A 58 13.18 25.07 6.51
C GLU A 58 12.47 24.41 7.72
N ALA A 59 11.18 24.69 7.90
CA ALA A 59 10.39 24.07 8.98
C ALA A 59 10.30 22.54 8.78
N LEU A 60 10.09 22.08 7.54
CA LEU A 60 10.08 20.66 7.21
C LEU A 60 11.43 20.00 7.52
N PHE A 61 12.53 20.62 7.08
CA PHE A 61 13.88 20.14 7.36
C PHE A 61 14.16 20.03 8.84
N GLN A 62 13.83 21.07 9.64
CA GLN A 62 14.01 21.06 11.07
C GLN A 62 13.20 19.98 11.79
N ALA A 63 11.98 19.74 11.38
CA ALA A 63 11.13 18.69 11.92
C ALA A 63 11.70 17.30 11.58
N ALA A 64 12.11 17.07 10.33
CA ALA A 64 12.72 15.82 9.89
C ALA A 64 14.04 15.53 10.62
N GLN A 65 14.91 16.55 10.77
CA GLN A 65 16.20 16.42 11.46
C GLN A 65 16.06 16.04 12.94
N LYS A 66 14.99 16.50 13.59
CA LYS A 66 14.69 16.21 15.00
C LYS A 66 13.85 14.95 15.20
N ALA A 67 13.43 14.31 14.11
CA ALA A 67 12.44 13.24 14.12
C ALA A 67 11.17 13.63 14.88
N ASP A 68 10.73 14.89 14.72
CA ASP A 68 9.55 15.46 15.37
C ASP A 68 8.29 15.13 14.54
N GLU A 69 7.76 13.93 14.74
CA GLU A 69 6.58 13.45 14.01
C GLU A 69 5.36 14.36 14.18
N PRO A 70 5.01 14.85 15.40
CA PRO A 70 3.91 15.80 15.52
C PRO A 70 4.10 17.08 14.70
N ALA A 71 5.35 17.57 14.60
CA ALA A 71 5.64 18.74 13.77
C ALA A 71 5.53 18.42 12.28
N LEU A 72 6.00 17.23 11.84
CA LEU A 72 5.84 16.76 10.46
C LEU A 72 4.37 16.65 10.09
N GLU A 73 3.54 16.04 10.93
CA GLU A 73 2.10 15.94 10.72
C GLU A 73 1.43 17.32 10.64
N ALA A 74 1.81 18.26 11.52
CA ALA A 74 1.28 19.60 11.48
C ALA A 74 1.69 20.39 10.23
N ILE A 75 2.92 20.20 9.75
CA ILE A 75 3.45 20.86 8.55
C ILE A 75 2.77 20.29 7.29
N LEU A 76 2.69 18.99 7.18
CA LEU A 76 2.16 18.31 6.01
C LEU A 76 0.63 18.20 6.03
N GLY A 77 0.00 18.25 7.21
CA GLY A 77 -1.47 18.27 7.33
C GLY A 77 -2.18 16.99 6.91
N ALA A 78 -1.45 15.94 6.59
CA ALA A 78 -1.99 14.72 6.00
C ALA A 78 -2.10 13.52 6.97
N GLY A 79 -1.77 13.75 8.26
CA GLY A 79 -1.71 12.66 9.24
C GLY A 79 -0.64 11.62 8.90
N LYS A 80 -0.69 10.47 9.55
CA LYS A 80 0.32 9.41 9.40
C LYS A 80 0.42 8.80 7.99
N GLU A 81 -0.59 8.98 7.16
CA GLU A 81 -0.61 8.41 5.79
C GLU A 81 0.50 8.93 4.88
N VAL A 82 1.05 10.11 5.17
CA VAL A 82 2.11 10.77 4.37
C VAL A 82 3.42 10.86 5.13
N THR A 83 3.39 10.79 6.47
CA THR A 83 4.56 11.01 7.32
C THR A 83 5.20 9.72 7.83
N SER A 84 4.49 8.59 7.74
CA SER A 84 4.93 7.33 8.32
C SER A 84 4.41 6.15 7.49
N SER A 85 5.24 5.13 7.33
CA SER A 85 4.87 3.81 6.82
C SER A 85 4.52 2.87 7.99
N SER A 86 4.38 1.59 7.72
CA SER A 86 4.27 0.56 8.77
C SER A 86 5.64 0.08 9.26
N ASP A 87 6.75 0.60 8.70
CA ASP A 87 8.13 0.24 9.00
C ASP A 87 8.88 1.44 9.59
N GLU A 88 9.06 1.47 10.91
CA GLU A 88 9.74 2.55 11.63
C GLU A 88 11.22 2.72 11.22
N GLU A 89 11.91 1.64 10.87
CA GLU A 89 13.29 1.71 10.43
C GLU A 89 13.40 2.30 9.02
N GLU A 90 12.49 1.97 8.13
CA GLU A 90 12.40 2.57 6.81
C GLU A 90 12.11 4.07 6.90
N ASP A 91 11.11 4.46 7.69
CA ASP A 91 10.76 5.86 7.93
C ASP A 91 11.94 6.67 8.47
N LYS A 92 12.74 6.07 9.37
CA LYS A 92 13.94 6.69 9.90
C LYS A 92 14.99 6.89 8.82
N LEU A 93 15.25 5.88 7.99
CA LEU A 93 16.22 5.95 6.89
C LEU A 93 15.80 7.02 5.86
N GLU A 94 14.53 7.09 5.51
CA GLU A 94 14.02 8.12 4.60
C GLU A 94 14.21 9.53 5.16
N ARG A 95 13.92 9.75 6.46
CA ARG A 95 14.16 11.05 7.12
C ARG A 95 15.65 11.42 7.14
N GLU A 96 16.52 10.47 7.43
CA GLU A 96 17.96 10.67 7.41
C GLU A 96 18.47 11.02 5.99
N GLN A 97 17.99 10.33 4.97
CA GLN A 97 18.30 10.61 3.57
C GLN A 97 17.79 12.00 3.14
N PHE A 98 16.55 12.32 3.47
CA PHE A 98 16.00 13.66 3.18
C PHE A 98 16.84 14.76 3.82
N THR A 99 17.17 14.65 5.11
CA THR A 99 17.96 15.67 5.83
C THR A 99 19.35 15.82 5.25
N LYS A 100 20.00 14.71 4.88
CA LYS A 100 21.32 14.73 4.22
C LYS A 100 21.24 15.44 2.86
N LYS A 101 20.29 15.07 2.03
CA LYS A 101 20.07 15.67 0.70
C LYS A 101 19.72 17.16 0.78
N TYR A 102 18.88 17.55 1.74
CA TYR A 102 18.53 18.95 1.96
C TYR A 102 19.77 19.78 2.36
N GLN A 103 20.63 19.26 3.23
CA GLN A 103 21.89 19.92 3.61
C GLN A 103 22.90 20.00 2.47
N GLU A 104 22.96 18.97 1.63
CA GLU A 104 23.86 18.94 0.48
C GLU A 104 23.47 20.03 -0.52
N MET A 105 22.22 20.10 -0.90
CA MET A 105 21.65 21.12 -1.76
C MET A 105 20.14 21.12 -1.64
N HIS A 106 19.55 22.31 -1.60
CA HIS A 106 18.10 22.47 -1.76
C HIS A 106 17.76 23.73 -2.54
N ARG A 107 16.67 23.69 -3.26
CA ARG A 107 16.15 24.83 -4.00
C ARG A 107 14.65 24.74 -4.16
N LEU A 108 14.01 25.89 -4.26
CA LEU A 108 12.60 26.01 -4.52
C LEU A 108 12.40 26.47 -5.96
N VAL A 109 11.55 25.77 -6.70
CA VAL A 109 11.26 26.07 -8.10
C VAL A 109 9.76 26.26 -8.24
N GLN A 110 9.36 27.40 -8.80
CA GLN A 110 7.97 27.64 -9.15
C GLN A 110 7.64 26.92 -10.45
N GLU A 111 6.60 26.10 -10.41
CA GLU A 111 6.13 25.34 -11.54
C GLU A 111 5.11 26.18 -12.37
N PRO A 112 4.84 25.81 -13.65
CA PRO A 112 3.92 26.53 -14.51
C PRO A 112 2.46 26.59 -14.00
N ASP A 113 2.06 25.64 -13.14
CA ASP A 113 0.74 25.61 -12.51
C ASP A 113 0.60 26.56 -11.30
N GLY A 114 1.71 27.23 -10.93
CA GLY A 114 1.78 28.18 -9.82
C GLY A 114 2.16 27.53 -8.48
N SER A 115 2.30 26.22 -8.40
CA SER A 115 2.86 25.53 -7.25
C SER A 115 4.36 25.78 -7.13
N THR A 116 4.94 25.45 -5.99
CA THR A 116 6.39 25.52 -5.78
C THR A 116 6.89 24.17 -5.27
N VAL A 117 7.84 23.59 -5.97
CA VAL A 117 8.44 22.29 -5.61
C VAL A 117 9.79 22.52 -4.94
N LEU A 118 9.99 21.81 -3.82
CA LEU A 118 11.29 21.71 -3.13
C LEU A 118 12.10 20.61 -3.80
N TYR A 119 13.26 20.97 -4.37
CA TYR A 119 14.25 20.00 -4.88
C TYR A 119 15.38 19.85 -3.87
N VAL A 120 15.81 18.61 -3.61
CA VAL A 120 16.87 18.28 -2.66
C VAL A 120 17.92 17.37 -3.29
N GLY A 121 19.16 17.46 -2.79
CA GLY A 121 20.30 16.66 -3.26
C GLY A 121 20.88 17.17 -4.58
N ALA A 122 22.12 16.75 -4.88
CA ALA A 122 22.83 17.09 -6.11
C ALA A 122 22.10 16.57 -7.37
N GLU A 123 21.36 15.47 -7.24
CA GLU A 123 20.50 14.88 -8.27
C GLU A 123 19.20 15.65 -8.52
N ASN A 124 18.94 16.72 -7.76
CA ASN A 124 17.72 17.51 -7.85
C ASN A 124 16.44 16.67 -7.67
N TRP A 125 16.41 15.85 -6.65
CA TRP A 125 15.23 15.03 -6.35
C TRP A 125 14.05 15.91 -5.91
N PRO A 126 12.91 15.88 -6.61
CA PRO A 126 11.76 16.70 -6.27
C PRO A 126 11.02 16.09 -5.07
N PHE A 127 10.85 16.89 -4.01
CA PHE A 127 10.00 16.49 -2.87
C PHE A 127 8.54 16.28 -3.36
N PRO A 128 7.89 15.16 -3.00
CA PRO A 128 6.62 14.77 -3.65
C PRO A 128 5.44 15.66 -3.29
N ILE A 129 5.51 16.44 -2.19
CA ILE A 129 4.42 17.30 -1.75
C ILE A 129 4.76 18.74 -2.13
N PRO A 130 4.08 19.32 -3.13
CA PRO A 130 4.34 20.69 -3.54
C PRO A 130 3.81 21.69 -2.53
N LEU A 131 4.36 22.89 -2.58
CA LEU A 131 3.89 24.05 -1.85
C LEU A 131 2.88 24.83 -2.68
N ALA A 132 1.69 25.04 -2.13
CA ALA A 132 0.66 25.89 -2.70
C ALA A 132 0.53 27.19 -1.90
N SER A 133 0.02 28.26 -2.55
CA SER A 133 -0.26 29.54 -1.91
C SER A 133 -1.75 29.83 -1.89
N LYS A 134 -2.25 30.29 -0.74
CA LYS A 134 -3.62 30.77 -0.57
C LYS A 134 -3.65 31.99 0.34
N ASN A 135 -4.22 33.08 -0.16
CA ASN A 135 -4.29 34.36 0.56
C ASN A 135 -2.92 34.94 0.99
N GLY A 136 -1.85 34.66 0.22
CA GLY A 136 -0.50 35.11 0.53
C GLY A 136 0.24 34.24 1.54
N GLU A 137 -0.35 33.17 2.05
CA GLU A 137 0.27 32.18 2.91
C GLU A 137 0.57 30.90 2.13
N TRP A 138 1.64 30.23 2.50
CA TRP A 138 2.14 28.99 1.86
C TRP A 138 1.86 27.78 2.74
N TYR A 139 1.62 26.63 2.11
CA TYR A 139 1.41 25.37 2.80
C TYR A 139 1.78 24.20 1.87
N PHE A 140 2.12 23.06 2.44
CA PHE A 140 2.30 21.83 1.67
C PHE A 140 0.93 21.27 1.27
N ASP A 141 0.72 21.07 -0.03
CA ASP A 141 -0.52 20.51 -0.58
C ASP A 141 -0.46 18.99 -0.59
N SER A 142 -0.78 18.39 0.53
CA SER A 142 -0.70 16.94 0.72
C SER A 142 -1.72 16.16 -0.10
N ASP A 143 -2.83 16.78 -0.51
CA ASP A 143 -3.79 16.10 -1.37
C ASP A 143 -3.21 15.90 -2.77
N GLN A 144 -2.48 16.88 -3.28
CA GLN A 144 -1.70 16.74 -4.51
C GLN A 144 -0.53 15.79 -4.30
N GLY A 145 0.16 15.88 -3.15
CA GLY A 145 1.31 15.01 -2.82
C GLY A 145 0.95 13.54 -2.69
N LYS A 146 -0.22 13.19 -2.18
CA LYS A 146 -0.67 11.79 -2.04
C LYS A 146 -0.68 11.04 -3.37
N GLN A 147 -1.10 11.68 -4.44
CA GLN A 147 -1.11 11.06 -5.77
C GLN A 147 0.31 10.83 -6.29
N GLU A 148 1.19 11.79 -6.10
CA GLU A 148 2.60 11.67 -6.51
C GLU A 148 3.32 10.57 -5.71
N ILE A 149 3.14 10.51 -4.40
CA ILE A 149 3.68 9.43 -3.55
C ILE A 149 3.17 8.07 -4.01
N LEU A 150 1.88 7.96 -4.30
CA LEU A 150 1.29 6.72 -4.79
C LEU A 150 1.89 6.29 -6.14
N PHE A 151 2.04 7.22 -7.09
CA PHE A 151 2.63 6.92 -8.39
C PHE A 151 4.10 6.50 -8.29
N ARG A 152 4.89 7.15 -7.42
CA ARG A 152 6.28 6.75 -7.17
C ARG A 152 6.37 5.35 -6.56
N ARG A 153 5.57 5.07 -5.53
CA ARG A 153 5.49 3.74 -4.91
C ARG A 153 5.13 2.66 -5.93
N ILE A 154 4.12 2.90 -6.76
CA ILE A 154 3.75 1.95 -7.82
C ILE A 154 4.93 1.75 -8.78
N GLY A 155 5.60 2.81 -9.21
CA GLY A 155 6.74 2.72 -10.12
C GLY A 155 7.92 1.94 -9.52
N GLU A 156 8.28 2.21 -8.26
CA GLU A 156 9.33 1.49 -7.53
C GLU A 156 9.00 0.02 -7.35
N ASN A 157 7.78 -0.29 -6.94
CA ASN A 157 7.32 -1.67 -6.78
C ASN A 157 7.32 -2.44 -8.12
N GLU A 158 6.89 -1.80 -9.21
CA GLU A 158 6.91 -2.40 -10.56
C GLU A 158 8.33 -2.65 -11.04
N THR A 159 9.25 -1.70 -10.82
CA THR A 159 10.67 -1.85 -11.13
C THR A 159 11.26 -3.03 -10.38
N THR A 160 11.05 -3.11 -9.06
CA THR A 160 11.52 -4.24 -8.25
C THR A 160 10.92 -5.56 -8.71
N ALA A 161 9.63 -5.57 -9.09
CA ALA A 161 8.99 -6.79 -9.61
C ALA A 161 9.62 -7.24 -10.94
N ILE A 162 10.02 -6.32 -11.82
CA ILE A 162 10.76 -6.63 -13.06
C ILE A 162 12.13 -7.21 -12.73
N GLU A 163 12.90 -6.60 -11.82
CA GLU A 163 14.22 -7.07 -11.39
C GLU A 163 14.14 -8.51 -10.83
N VAL A 164 13.16 -8.79 -9.97
CA VAL A 164 12.91 -10.15 -9.46
C VAL A 164 12.58 -11.13 -10.58
N CYS A 165 11.82 -10.71 -11.59
CA CYS A 165 11.54 -11.53 -12.78
C CYS A 165 12.82 -11.82 -13.59
N GLU A 166 13.71 -10.86 -13.74
CA GLU A 166 14.99 -11.02 -14.44
C GLU A 166 15.94 -11.96 -13.68
N GLU A 167 16.03 -11.82 -12.36
CA GLU A 167 16.79 -12.75 -11.50
C GLU A 167 16.28 -14.20 -11.62
N PHE A 168 14.96 -14.39 -11.64
CA PHE A 168 14.37 -15.70 -11.89
C PHE A 168 14.81 -16.28 -13.23
N ALA A 169 14.80 -15.47 -14.29
CA ALA A 169 15.22 -15.92 -15.62
C ALA A 169 16.69 -16.34 -15.63
N MET A 170 17.56 -15.58 -14.94
CA MET A 170 18.97 -15.94 -14.80
C MET A 170 19.16 -17.25 -14.03
N ALA A 171 18.47 -17.41 -12.91
CA ALA A 171 18.51 -18.64 -12.11
C ALA A 171 18.01 -19.85 -12.91
N ASN A 172 16.92 -19.69 -13.67
CA ASN A 172 16.36 -20.74 -14.51
C ASN A 172 17.29 -21.13 -15.68
N ASN A 173 17.99 -20.18 -16.27
CA ASN A 173 19.00 -20.43 -17.30
C ASN A 173 20.24 -21.13 -16.71
N ALA A 174 20.73 -20.74 -15.55
CA ALA A 174 21.84 -21.40 -14.86
C ALA A 174 21.51 -22.86 -14.53
N ARG A 175 20.30 -23.16 -14.08
CA ARG A 175 19.80 -24.51 -13.88
C ARG A 175 19.82 -25.33 -15.17
N ALA A 176 19.38 -24.73 -16.29
CA ALA A 176 19.35 -25.40 -17.61
C ALA A 176 20.77 -25.75 -18.10
N ALA A 177 21.75 -24.91 -17.80
CA ALA A 177 23.15 -25.11 -18.17
C ALA A 177 23.89 -26.18 -17.34
N LYS A 178 23.25 -26.74 -16.28
CA LYS A 178 23.90 -27.67 -15.30
C LYS A 178 25.18 -27.11 -14.68
N ALA A 179 25.30 -25.80 -14.61
CA ALA A 179 26.53 -25.12 -14.19
C ALA A 179 26.69 -25.04 -12.66
N ALA A 180 25.69 -25.43 -11.87
CA ALA A 180 25.68 -25.29 -10.43
C ALA A 180 25.61 -26.65 -9.72
N SER A 181 26.34 -26.79 -8.63
CA SER A 181 26.24 -27.91 -7.69
C SER A 181 24.98 -27.88 -6.83
N TYR A 182 24.27 -26.80 -6.82
CA TYR A 182 23.02 -26.52 -6.13
C TYR A 182 21.95 -26.06 -7.13
N ASP A 183 20.66 -26.33 -6.86
CA ASP A 183 19.58 -25.89 -7.77
C ASP A 183 19.34 -24.39 -7.65
N PRO A 184 19.69 -23.57 -8.66
CA PRO A 184 19.55 -22.12 -8.60
C PRO A 184 18.11 -21.63 -8.38
N ILE A 185 17.13 -22.39 -8.84
CA ILE A 185 15.71 -22.05 -8.63
C ILE A 185 15.30 -22.27 -7.19
N THR A 186 15.80 -23.30 -6.52
CA THR A 186 15.55 -23.51 -5.09
C THR A 186 16.17 -22.36 -4.29
N GLN A 187 17.41 -21.97 -4.59
CA GLN A 187 18.06 -20.84 -3.94
C GLN A 187 17.31 -19.53 -4.16
N PHE A 188 16.86 -19.25 -5.38
CA PHE A 188 16.04 -18.10 -5.69
C PHE A 188 14.73 -18.12 -4.88
N ALA A 189 14.03 -19.25 -4.83
CA ALA A 189 12.77 -19.38 -4.05
C ALA A 189 13.01 -19.21 -2.55
N GLU A 190 14.14 -19.70 -2.01
CA GLU A 190 14.54 -19.51 -0.60
C GLU A 190 14.85 -18.03 -0.31
N SER A 191 15.57 -17.34 -1.20
CA SER A 191 15.86 -15.91 -1.03
C SER A 191 14.59 -15.07 -1.08
N LEU A 192 13.69 -15.37 -1.99
CA LEU A 192 12.40 -14.71 -2.10
C LEU A 192 11.50 -14.98 -0.86
N ALA A 193 11.49 -16.22 -0.36
CA ALA A 193 10.79 -16.56 0.88
C ALA A 193 11.37 -15.86 2.11
N SER A 194 12.70 -15.70 2.17
CA SER A 194 13.38 -14.97 3.25
C SER A 194 13.07 -13.48 3.23
N ALA A 195 12.78 -12.93 2.05
CA ALA A 195 12.32 -11.55 1.89
C ALA A 195 10.82 -11.36 2.21
N GLY A 196 10.13 -12.38 2.73
CA GLY A 196 8.74 -12.31 3.15
C GLY A 196 7.72 -12.86 2.15
N THR A 197 8.13 -13.24 0.93
CA THR A 197 7.23 -13.85 -0.03
C THR A 197 7.10 -15.35 0.25
N ALA A 198 6.01 -15.78 0.83
CA ALA A 198 5.78 -17.20 1.07
C ALA A 198 5.40 -17.95 -0.21
N ASN A 199 5.70 -19.24 -0.22
CA ASN A 199 5.37 -20.20 -1.28
C ASN A 199 3.90 -20.12 -1.73
N ALA A 200 3.66 -20.39 -3.00
CA ALA A 200 2.38 -20.35 -3.71
C ALA A 200 1.20 -21.11 -3.07
N ASP A 201 1.45 -21.93 -2.06
CA ASP A 201 0.45 -22.74 -1.37
C ASP A 201 0.10 -22.23 0.04
N ASN A 202 0.74 -21.15 0.54
CA ASN A 202 0.51 -20.65 1.88
C ASN A 202 -0.39 -19.40 1.86
N LYS A 203 -1.51 -19.48 2.56
CA LYS A 203 -2.50 -18.41 2.74
C LYS A 203 -2.00 -17.17 3.50
N GLU A 204 -0.74 -17.16 3.94
CA GLU A 204 -0.10 -16.13 4.75
C GLU A 204 1.13 -15.50 4.05
N SER A 205 1.14 -15.48 2.71
CA SER A 205 2.23 -14.81 2.00
C SER A 205 2.12 -13.30 2.18
N THR A 206 3.17 -12.68 2.71
CA THR A 206 3.32 -11.23 2.69
C THR A 206 3.82 -10.79 1.32
N PRO A 207 3.34 -9.68 0.77
CA PRO A 207 3.88 -9.15 -0.47
C PRO A 207 5.30 -8.62 -0.26
N PHE A 208 6.15 -8.78 -1.25
CA PHE A 208 7.48 -8.18 -1.29
C PHE A 208 7.44 -6.97 -2.22
N HIS A 209 7.77 -5.79 -1.72
CA HIS A 209 7.58 -4.51 -2.42
C HIS A 209 6.20 -4.44 -3.12
N GLY A 210 5.15 -4.71 -2.35
CA GLY A 210 3.77 -4.65 -2.83
C GLY A 210 3.36 -5.71 -3.86
N TYR A 211 4.21 -6.71 -4.15
CA TYR A 211 3.96 -7.75 -5.15
C TYR A 211 3.97 -9.16 -4.55
N TYR A 212 3.07 -9.99 -5.06
CA TYR A 212 3.12 -11.44 -4.87
C TYR A 212 3.84 -12.09 -6.03
N PHE A 213 4.66 -13.10 -5.72
CA PHE A 213 5.44 -13.85 -6.70
C PHE A 213 5.06 -15.33 -6.68
N ARG A 214 4.88 -15.92 -7.87
CA ARG A 214 4.45 -17.29 -7.99
C ARG A 214 5.21 -18.02 -9.10
N ILE A 215 5.95 -19.08 -8.74
CA ILE A 215 6.60 -19.97 -9.70
C ILE A 215 5.58 -21.02 -10.14
N VAL A 216 5.35 -21.14 -11.44
CA VAL A 216 4.34 -22.03 -12.03
C VAL A 216 4.98 -22.92 -13.08
N ALA A 217 4.59 -24.20 -13.09
CA ALA A 217 4.97 -25.11 -14.17
C ALA A 217 4.20 -24.77 -15.45
N ASN A 218 4.92 -24.50 -16.54
CA ASN A 218 4.32 -24.25 -17.85
C ASN A 218 4.06 -25.57 -18.57
N ASN A 219 2.85 -26.07 -18.51
CA ASN A 219 2.46 -27.33 -19.14
C ASN A 219 2.40 -27.26 -20.69
N SER A 220 2.46 -26.06 -21.29
CA SER A 220 2.46 -25.87 -22.72
C SER A 220 3.76 -26.35 -23.42
N ALA A 221 4.81 -26.56 -22.65
CA ALA A 221 6.10 -27.08 -23.18
C ALA A 221 6.10 -28.60 -23.49
N SER A 222 4.99 -29.29 -23.30
CA SER A 222 4.89 -30.74 -23.43
C SER A 222 4.86 -31.25 -24.88
N GLN A 223 4.82 -30.37 -25.88
CA GLN A 223 4.75 -30.78 -27.29
C GLN A 223 6.10 -30.84 -28.05
N GLU A 224 7.20 -30.38 -27.43
CA GLU A 224 8.52 -30.47 -28.06
C GLU A 224 9.29 -31.72 -27.60
N SER A 225 9.59 -32.59 -28.52
CA SER A 225 10.38 -33.84 -28.32
C SER A 225 11.85 -33.53 -28.07
N GLY A 226 12.42 -33.99 -26.95
CA GLY A 226 13.86 -33.95 -26.73
C GLY A 226 14.31 -33.75 -25.28
N ARG A 227 15.59 -34.05 -25.00
CA ARG A 227 16.27 -33.99 -23.70
C ARG A 227 16.12 -32.66 -22.92
N SER A 228 15.52 -31.64 -23.52
CA SER A 228 15.31 -30.31 -22.98
C SER A 228 14.04 -30.12 -22.11
N LYS A 229 13.24 -31.20 -21.92
CA LYS A 229 11.88 -31.13 -21.35
C LYS A 229 11.79 -30.66 -19.88
N ARG A 230 12.82 -30.87 -19.08
CA ARG A 230 12.73 -30.64 -17.61
C ARG A 230 12.94 -29.19 -17.18
N HIS A 231 13.55 -28.35 -18.01
CA HIS A 231 14.02 -27.03 -17.60
C HIS A 231 13.30 -25.85 -18.27
N ARG A 232 12.50 -26.09 -19.32
CA ARG A 232 11.77 -25.04 -20.06
C ARG A 232 10.36 -24.77 -19.54
N GLY A 233 9.96 -25.44 -18.49
CA GLY A 233 8.58 -25.46 -18.02
C GLY A 233 8.28 -24.56 -16.83
N LEU A 234 9.19 -23.71 -16.37
CA LEU A 234 8.90 -22.79 -15.27
C LEU A 234 8.70 -21.37 -15.78
N ILE A 235 7.71 -20.71 -15.23
CA ILE A 235 7.47 -19.28 -15.36
C ILE A 235 7.36 -18.67 -13.97
N LEU A 236 7.73 -17.41 -13.83
CA LEU A 236 7.38 -16.59 -12.67
C LEU A 236 6.26 -15.65 -13.08
N VAL A 237 5.26 -15.54 -12.22
CA VAL A 237 4.18 -14.57 -12.30
C VAL A 237 4.32 -13.63 -11.10
N ALA A 238 4.46 -12.34 -11.34
CA ALA A 238 4.45 -11.29 -10.33
C ALA A 238 3.20 -10.42 -10.51
N TYR A 239 2.44 -10.19 -9.45
CA TYR A 239 1.22 -9.40 -9.51
C TYR A 239 1.03 -8.58 -8.24
N PRO A 240 0.45 -7.36 -8.33
CA PRO A 240 0.29 -6.48 -7.19
C PRO A 240 -0.65 -7.07 -6.13
N ALA A 241 -0.31 -6.84 -4.87
CA ALA A 241 -1.16 -7.21 -3.75
C ALA A 241 -2.47 -6.41 -3.74
N GLU A 242 -2.38 -5.13 -4.12
CA GLU A 242 -3.52 -4.22 -4.23
C GLU A 242 -3.44 -3.45 -5.56
N TYR A 243 -4.40 -3.68 -6.44
CA TYR A 243 -4.48 -3.01 -7.73
C TYR A 243 -4.61 -1.49 -7.56
N GLN A 244 -3.77 -0.71 -8.28
CA GLN A 244 -3.67 0.75 -8.20
C GLN A 244 -3.21 1.32 -6.84
N ALA A 245 -2.82 0.47 -5.89
CA ALA A 245 -2.26 0.91 -4.62
C ALA A 245 -0.81 0.43 -4.43
N SER A 246 -0.53 -0.83 -4.74
CA SER A 246 0.83 -1.38 -4.73
C SER A 246 1.42 -1.60 -6.13
N GLY A 247 0.59 -1.61 -7.17
CA GLY A 247 0.99 -1.79 -8.56
C GLY A 247 -0.22 -1.83 -9.49
N VAL A 248 0.03 -1.71 -10.78
CA VAL A 248 -0.97 -1.79 -11.87
C VAL A 248 -0.70 -3.00 -12.75
N LYS A 249 0.57 -3.24 -13.08
CA LYS A 249 0.97 -4.28 -14.02
C LYS A 249 1.15 -5.63 -13.34
N THR A 250 0.80 -6.68 -14.05
CA THR A 250 1.18 -8.06 -13.76
C THR A 250 2.29 -8.46 -14.71
N PHE A 251 3.34 -9.07 -14.17
CA PHE A 251 4.50 -9.49 -14.96
C PHE A 251 4.56 -11.01 -15.09
N VAL A 252 5.01 -11.47 -16.25
CA VAL A 252 5.27 -12.88 -16.52
C VAL A 252 6.62 -13.01 -17.20
N VAL A 253 7.47 -13.84 -16.66
CA VAL A 253 8.76 -14.15 -17.27
C VAL A 253 8.94 -15.65 -17.48
N THR A 254 9.58 -15.99 -18.57
CA THR A 254 9.94 -17.38 -18.92
C THR A 254 11.47 -17.54 -18.87
N TRP A 255 11.93 -18.76 -19.06
CA TRP A 255 13.36 -19.06 -19.20
C TRP A 255 14.08 -18.24 -20.30
N ARG A 256 13.33 -17.64 -21.25
CA ARG A 256 13.91 -16.80 -22.32
C ARG A 256 14.37 -15.43 -21.82
N GLY A 257 14.03 -15.06 -20.61
CA GLY A 257 14.49 -13.83 -19.99
C GLY A 257 13.67 -12.58 -20.30
N THR A 258 12.83 -12.61 -21.34
CA THR A 258 11.95 -11.48 -21.61
C THR A 258 10.83 -11.42 -20.57
N VAL A 259 10.76 -10.33 -19.84
CA VAL A 259 9.65 -10.00 -18.94
C VAL A 259 8.52 -9.42 -19.78
N PHE A 260 7.33 -9.91 -19.59
CA PHE A 260 6.11 -9.40 -20.22
C PHE A 260 5.20 -8.82 -19.19
N GLU A 261 4.54 -7.72 -19.53
CA GLU A 261 3.60 -7.02 -18.67
C GLU A 261 2.20 -6.98 -19.25
N LYS A 262 1.21 -6.91 -18.38
CA LYS A 262 -0.19 -6.66 -18.72
C LYS A 262 -0.93 -6.06 -17.55
N ASP A 263 -1.76 -5.06 -17.81
CA ASP A 263 -2.77 -4.61 -16.85
C ASP A 263 -3.98 -5.56 -16.91
N LEU A 264 -4.24 -6.26 -15.80
CA LEU A 264 -5.37 -7.19 -15.65
C LEU A 264 -6.61 -6.50 -15.06
N GLY A 265 -6.49 -5.22 -14.67
CA GLY A 265 -7.57 -4.45 -14.07
C GLY A 265 -7.86 -4.81 -12.61
N PRO A 266 -9.02 -4.38 -12.08
CA PRO A 266 -9.38 -4.55 -10.67
C PRO A 266 -9.44 -6.01 -10.20
N ASP A 267 -9.62 -6.96 -11.11
CA ASP A 267 -9.72 -8.38 -10.79
C ASP A 267 -8.35 -9.08 -10.73
N THR A 268 -7.24 -8.32 -10.74
CA THR A 268 -5.86 -8.83 -10.78
C THR A 268 -5.61 -9.90 -9.72
N THR A 269 -6.01 -9.68 -8.48
CA THR A 269 -5.79 -10.64 -7.37
C THR A 269 -6.53 -11.97 -7.55
N THR A 270 -7.58 -11.99 -8.35
CA THR A 270 -8.35 -13.19 -8.68
C THR A 270 -7.83 -13.88 -9.94
N VAL A 271 -7.44 -13.11 -10.95
CA VAL A 271 -7.03 -13.59 -12.26
C VAL A 271 -5.57 -14.03 -12.29
N ALA A 272 -4.67 -13.23 -11.71
CA ALA A 272 -3.23 -13.49 -11.78
C ALA A 272 -2.80 -14.84 -11.17
N PRO A 273 -3.38 -15.31 -10.02
CA PRO A 273 -3.07 -16.64 -9.50
C PRO A 273 -3.41 -17.80 -10.43
N GLN A 274 -4.27 -17.59 -11.43
CA GLN A 274 -4.69 -18.62 -12.38
C GLN A 274 -3.82 -18.66 -13.65
N ILE A 275 -2.91 -17.70 -13.81
CA ILE A 275 -2.01 -17.64 -14.97
C ILE A 275 -1.05 -18.83 -14.95
N LYS A 276 -1.02 -19.59 -16.04
CA LYS A 276 -0.13 -20.75 -16.24
C LYS A 276 0.83 -20.57 -17.42
N ALA A 277 0.62 -19.57 -18.24
CA ALA A 277 1.47 -19.20 -19.36
C ALA A 277 1.07 -17.79 -19.85
N ARG A 278 1.95 -17.16 -20.65
CA ARG A 278 1.52 -16.03 -21.47
C ARG A 278 0.59 -16.53 -22.56
N THR A 279 -0.66 -16.14 -22.51
CA THR A 279 -1.72 -16.78 -23.30
C THR A 279 -2.05 -16.09 -24.61
N ASP A 280 -1.69 -14.80 -24.79
CA ASP A 280 -2.07 -14.03 -25.97
C ASP A 280 -1.11 -12.88 -26.30
N SER A 281 -1.36 -12.20 -27.42
CA SER A 281 -0.57 -11.08 -27.92
C SER A 281 -0.82 -9.74 -27.18
N SER A 282 -1.71 -9.71 -26.19
CA SER A 282 -1.98 -8.50 -25.40
C SER A 282 -0.94 -8.26 -24.30
N TRP A 283 -0.06 -9.23 -24.06
CA TRP A 283 1.11 -9.05 -23.20
C TRP A 283 2.22 -8.34 -23.97
N LEU A 284 2.66 -7.22 -23.45
CA LEU A 284 3.73 -6.40 -24.02
C LEU A 284 5.06 -6.72 -23.31
N PRO A 285 6.20 -6.59 -24.00
CA PRO A 285 7.49 -6.59 -23.29
C PRO A 285 7.52 -5.45 -22.28
N ALA A 286 7.90 -5.75 -21.03
CA ALA A 286 8.14 -4.72 -20.05
C ALA A 286 9.34 -3.86 -20.47
N ALA A 287 9.29 -2.57 -20.15
CA ALA A 287 10.44 -1.70 -20.33
C ALA A 287 11.54 -2.18 -19.39
N SER A 288 12.73 -2.48 -19.93
CA SER A 288 13.92 -2.72 -19.11
C SER A 288 14.29 -1.45 -18.38
N SER A 289 14.54 -1.54 -17.07
CA SER A 289 15.07 -0.46 -16.23
C SER A 289 16.41 0.03 -16.71
#